data_066955d5eb66ed0cdec67c76a50b0a4a
#
_entry.id   066955d5eb66ed0cdec67c76a50b0a4a
#
_cell.length_a   1.000
_cell.length_b   1.000
_cell.length_c   1.000
_cell.angle_alpha   90.00
_cell.angle_beta   90.00
_cell.angle_gamma   90.00
#
_symmetry.space_group_name_H-M   'P 1'
#
loop_
_entity.id
_entity.type
_entity.pdbx_description
1 polymer ?
#
loop_
_entity_poly.entity_id
_entity_poly.type
_entity_poly.pdbx_seq_one_letter_code
_entity_poly.pdbx_strand_id
1 'polypeptide(L)'
;MEQYTYRQYQESAETLRARLDGFRPDVLLILGSGLGALGDEVESPIVVPYGDVPHMKHSTAPDHKGQFVFGRLAGRNVVVMQGRLHTYEGWSFADVSYPVRVLRLLGAETLIVTNAAGAVNTGFSAGDIMLITDHIKLFGVSPLCGANVAEFGPRFPDMSQVYTPALREVARKAAEKLDIPLREGVYMYFPGPQYETPAEVRTARILGADAVGMSTVPEAIVAAHCGMKVLGFTLCTNMAAGVLDQPLDGDEVIAAGVAAGPRFTALVKSCLAEV
;
A
#
# COMPACT_ATOMS: atom_id res chain seq x y z
N MET A 1 -9.05 1.46 -22.24
CA MET A 1 -8.11 1.55 -21.12
C MET A 1 -6.71 1.42 -21.71
N GLU A 2 -5.87 2.37 -21.41
CA GLU A 2 -4.47 2.34 -21.81
C GLU A 2 -3.77 1.18 -21.09
N GLN A 3 -3.11 0.32 -21.84
CA GLN A 3 -2.37 -0.81 -21.29
C GLN A 3 -0.88 -0.56 -21.52
N TYR A 4 -0.10 -0.71 -20.47
CA TYR A 4 1.35 -0.60 -20.57
C TYR A 4 1.95 -1.88 -21.14
N THR A 5 2.88 -1.73 -22.06
CA THR A 5 3.69 -2.81 -22.62
C THR A 5 4.88 -3.10 -21.69
N TYR A 6 5.45 -4.31 -21.79
CA TYR A 6 6.68 -4.64 -21.04
C TYR A 6 7.82 -3.66 -21.31
N ARG A 7 7.94 -3.18 -22.57
CA ARG A 7 8.94 -2.18 -22.96
C ARG A 7 8.81 -0.87 -22.17
N GLN A 8 7.59 -0.39 -21.94
CA GLN A 8 7.39 0.85 -21.15
C GLN A 8 7.82 0.68 -19.70
N TYR A 9 7.58 -0.50 -19.09
CA TYR A 9 8.12 -0.81 -17.76
C TYR A 9 9.64 -0.86 -17.75
N GLN A 10 10.26 -1.43 -18.80
CA GLN A 10 11.72 -1.46 -18.95
C GLN A 10 12.31 -0.04 -19.10
N GLU A 11 11.73 0.83 -19.91
CA GLU A 11 12.16 2.22 -20.11
C GLU A 11 12.17 3.00 -18.78
N SER A 12 11.12 2.84 -17.96
CA SER A 12 11.07 3.42 -16.63
C SER A 12 12.13 2.83 -15.69
N ALA A 13 12.29 1.52 -15.69
CA ALA A 13 13.29 0.85 -14.85
C ALA A 13 14.72 1.20 -15.24
N GLU A 14 15.02 1.35 -16.53
CA GLU A 14 16.34 1.78 -17.03
C GLU A 14 16.64 3.22 -16.64
N THR A 15 15.66 4.12 -16.74
CA THR A 15 15.77 5.51 -16.29
C THR A 15 16.12 5.59 -14.80
N LEU A 16 15.43 4.80 -13.97
CA LEU A 16 15.73 4.71 -12.54
C LEU A 16 17.12 4.11 -12.31
N ARG A 17 17.45 2.99 -12.96
CA ARG A 17 18.72 2.29 -12.79
C ARG A 17 19.93 3.19 -13.10
N ALA A 18 19.82 4.06 -14.10
CA ALA A 18 20.87 5.01 -14.45
C ALA A 18 21.14 6.06 -13.34
N ARG A 19 20.18 6.31 -12.45
CA ARG A 19 20.31 7.25 -11.32
C ARG A 19 20.77 6.58 -10.04
N LEU A 20 20.74 5.25 -9.96
CA LEU A 20 20.93 4.49 -8.73
C LEU A 20 22.37 4.03 -8.48
N ASP A 21 23.30 4.28 -9.42
CA ASP A 21 24.72 3.92 -9.30
C ASP A 21 24.94 2.48 -8.77
N GLY A 22 24.23 1.52 -9.35
CA GLY A 22 24.29 0.12 -8.97
C GLY A 22 23.49 -0.27 -7.74
N PHE A 23 22.83 0.66 -7.04
CA PHE A 23 21.94 0.33 -5.92
C PHE A 23 20.74 -0.50 -6.39
N ARG A 24 20.42 -1.55 -5.65
CA ARG A 24 19.28 -2.46 -5.91
C ARG A 24 18.42 -2.55 -4.65
N PRO A 25 17.15 -2.18 -4.72
CA PRO A 25 16.23 -2.35 -3.60
C PRO A 25 15.79 -3.82 -3.47
N ASP A 26 15.69 -4.30 -2.25
CA ASP A 26 15.14 -5.61 -1.92
C ASP A 26 13.65 -5.49 -1.55
N VAL A 27 13.28 -4.37 -0.95
CA VAL A 27 11.94 -4.12 -0.42
C VAL A 27 11.37 -2.83 -1.01
N LEU A 28 10.13 -2.92 -1.48
CA LEU A 28 9.27 -1.79 -1.81
C LEU A 28 8.38 -1.46 -0.61
N LEU A 29 8.46 -0.22 -0.11
CA LEU A 29 7.51 0.33 0.86
C LEU A 29 6.58 1.31 0.16
N ILE A 30 5.27 1.09 0.26
CA ILE A 30 4.27 2.07 -0.17
C ILE A 30 3.64 2.68 1.07
N LEU A 31 3.96 3.96 1.31
CA LEU A 31 3.50 4.68 2.49
C LEU A 31 2.13 5.32 2.21
N GLY A 32 1.18 5.02 3.08
CA GLY A 32 -0.13 5.66 3.12
C GLY A 32 -0.12 6.97 3.89
N SER A 33 -1.28 7.63 3.93
CA SER A 33 -1.51 8.85 4.70
C SER A 33 -1.07 8.68 6.16
N GLY A 34 -0.39 9.69 6.71
CA GLY A 34 0.15 9.68 8.07
C GLY A 34 1.50 8.97 8.26
N LEU A 35 2.03 8.24 7.26
CA LEU A 35 3.33 7.55 7.35
C LEU A 35 4.42 8.14 6.46
N GLY A 36 4.14 9.22 5.74
CA GLY A 36 5.09 9.84 4.80
C GLY A 36 6.45 10.17 5.42
N ALA A 37 6.49 10.50 6.71
CA ALA A 37 7.71 10.81 7.46
C ALA A 37 8.71 9.64 7.52
N LEU A 38 8.26 8.38 7.45
CA LEU A 38 9.18 7.23 7.43
C LEU A 38 10.12 7.26 6.23
N GLY A 39 9.70 7.83 5.10
CA GLY A 39 10.57 8.01 3.95
C GLY A 39 11.73 9.00 4.17
N ASP A 40 11.59 9.90 5.14
CA ASP A 40 12.64 10.87 5.50
C ASP A 40 13.71 10.24 6.43
N GLU A 41 13.45 9.04 6.96
CA GLU A 41 14.41 8.27 7.76
C GLU A 41 15.33 7.36 6.92
N VAL A 42 15.18 7.35 5.60
CA VAL A 42 16.03 6.56 4.69
C VAL A 42 17.45 7.12 4.72
N GLU A 43 18.41 6.24 5.01
CA GLU A 43 19.83 6.57 5.06
C GLU A 43 20.42 6.67 3.64
N SER A 44 21.28 7.66 3.40
CA SER A 44 21.91 7.93 2.09
C SER A 44 20.89 7.97 0.95
N PRO A 45 19.87 8.82 1.04
CA PRO A 45 18.72 8.76 0.13
C PRO A 45 19.08 9.23 -1.28
N ILE A 46 18.66 8.47 -2.29
CA ILE A 46 18.56 8.92 -3.68
C ILE A 46 17.07 9.18 -3.95
N VAL A 47 16.73 10.45 -4.14
CA VAL A 47 15.35 10.88 -4.36
C VAL A 47 15.08 11.07 -5.85
N VAL A 48 14.01 10.45 -6.35
CA VAL A 48 13.59 10.58 -7.74
C VAL A 48 12.10 10.94 -7.79
N PRO A 49 11.73 12.16 -8.21
CA PRO A 49 10.33 12.54 -8.44
C PRO A 49 9.65 11.63 -9.46
N TYR A 50 8.36 11.34 -9.28
CA TYR A 50 7.61 10.52 -10.26
C TYR A 50 7.61 11.12 -11.65
N GLY A 51 7.55 12.46 -11.75
CA GLY A 51 7.58 13.18 -13.03
C GLY A 51 8.87 13.01 -13.84
N ASP A 52 9.96 12.56 -13.20
CA ASP A 52 11.24 12.30 -13.85
C ASP A 52 11.35 10.88 -14.44
N VAL A 53 10.33 10.05 -14.22
CA VAL A 53 10.29 8.66 -14.67
C VAL A 53 9.31 8.52 -15.83
N PRO A 54 9.73 8.04 -17.00
CA PRO A 54 8.83 7.85 -18.14
C PRO A 54 7.59 7.03 -17.75
N HIS A 55 6.44 7.36 -18.35
CA HIS A 55 5.17 6.67 -18.17
C HIS A 55 4.57 6.73 -16.74
N MET A 56 5.29 7.22 -15.74
CA MET A 56 4.74 7.45 -14.40
C MET A 56 3.72 8.57 -14.42
N LYS A 57 2.66 8.38 -13.63
CA LYS A 57 1.70 9.45 -13.31
C LYS A 57 2.16 10.19 -12.05
N HIS A 58 1.66 11.40 -11.85
CA HIS A 58 1.91 12.19 -10.64
C HIS A 58 0.75 12.06 -9.67
N SER A 59 1.05 12.09 -8.38
CA SER A 59 0.03 12.15 -7.34
C SER A 59 -0.47 13.59 -7.16
N THR A 60 -1.77 13.72 -6.99
CA THR A 60 -2.45 14.99 -6.66
C THR A 60 -3.07 14.94 -5.26
N ALA A 61 -2.95 13.81 -4.58
CA ALA A 61 -3.48 13.64 -3.24
C ALA A 61 -2.71 14.52 -2.24
N PRO A 62 -3.40 15.18 -1.30
CA PRO A 62 -2.74 15.93 -0.23
C PRO A 62 -1.73 15.06 0.54
N ASP A 63 -0.64 15.65 1.03
CA ASP A 63 0.41 15.00 1.82
C ASP A 63 1.22 13.92 1.09
N HIS A 64 1.01 13.73 -0.21
CA HIS A 64 1.80 12.83 -1.04
C HIS A 64 2.91 13.60 -1.75
N LYS A 65 4.18 13.33 -1.38
CA LYS A 65 5.35 13.99 -2.01
C LYS A 65 5.53 13.60 -3.48
N GLY A 66 4.99 12.45 -3.91
CA GLY A 66 5.05 12.00 -5.31
C GLY A 66 6.46 11.66 -5.78
N GLN A 67 7.23 10.94 -4.95
CA GLN A 67 8.61 10.60 -5.21
C GLN A 67 8.99 9.20 -4.73
N PHE A 68 10.01 8.64 -5.37
CA PHE A 68 10.74 7.48 -4.89
C PHE A 68 11.92 7.93 -4.04
N VAL A 69 12.15 7.23 -2.91
CA VAL A 69 13.34 7.40 -2.07
C VAL A 69 14.02 6.06 -1.97
N PHE A 70 15.19 5.94 -2.59
CA PHE A 70 16.02 4.75 -2.53
C PHE A 70 17.11 4.94 -1.48
N GLY A 71 17.46 3.89 -0.74
CA GLY A 71 18.52 3.93 0.26
C GLY A 71 18.38 2.80 1.26
N ARG A 72 18.94 2.97 2.45
CA ARG A 72 18.86 1.97 3.52
C ARG A 72 17.89 2.40 4.60
N LEU A 73 17.12 1.45 5.09
CA LEU A 73 16.23 1.65 6.23
C LEU A 73 16.17 0.34 7.03
N ALA A 74 16.35 0.44 8.34
CA ALA A 74 16.39 -0.73 9.23
C ALA A 74 17.32 -1.86 8.75
N GLY A 75 18.46 -1.50 8.13
CA GLY A 75 19.45 -2.44 7.62
C GLY A 75 19.17 -3.07 6.25
N ARG A 76 18.04 -2.73 5.61
CA ARG A 76 17.64 -3.24 4.28
C ARG A 76 17.79 -2.20 3.18
N ASN A 77 18.02 -2.66 1.96
CA ASN A 77 17.96 -1.81 0.79
C ASN A 77 16.50 -1.61 0.40
N VAL A 78 16.02 -0.39 0.47
CA VAL A 78 14.62 -0.09 0.23
C VAL A 78 14.43 0.87 -0.93
N VAL A 79 13.26 0.79 -1.55
CA VAL A 79 12.66 1.90 -2.27
C VAL A 79 11.34 2.26 -1.57
N VAL A 80 11.21 3.50 -1.20
CA VAL A 80 10.03 4.04 -0.54
C VAL A 80 9.24 4.89 -1.54
N MET A 81 7.97 4.58 -1.73
CA MET A 81 7.02 5.47 -2.36
C MET A 81 6.48 6.44 -1.30
N GLN A 82 6.96 7.67 -1.29
CA GLN A 82 6.41 8.74 -0.44
C GLN A 82 5.17 9.33 -1.10
N GLY A 83 4.05 8.67 -0.86
CA GLY A 83 2.79 8.88 -1.54
C GLY A 83 2.54 7.84 -2.63
N ARG A 84 1.26 7.68 -2.98
CA ARG A 84 0.79 6.75 -4.01
C ARG A 84 -0.20 7.44 -4.93
N LEU A 85 -0.54 6.75 -6.01
CA LEU A 85 -1.62 7.15 -6.92
C LEU A 85 -2.93 6.52 -6.46
N HIS A 86 -4.05 7.21 -6.70
CA HIS A 86 -5.37 6.67 -6.40
C HIS A 86 -6.30 6.77 -7.60
N THR A 87 -7.27 5.88 -7.66
CA THR A 87 -8.26 5.91 -8.75
C THR A 87 -9.18 7.12 -8.67
N TYR A 88 -9.41 7.68 -7.48
CA TYR A 88 -10.20 8.90 -7.34
C TYR A 88 -9.49 10.16 -7.89
N GLU A 89 -8.19 10.09 -8.16
CA GLU A 89 -7.44 11.13 -8.87
C GLU A 89 -7.68 11.08 -10.40
N GLY A 90 -8.47 10.10 -10.89
CA GLY A 90 -8.73 9.89 -12.31
C GLY A 90 -7.81 8.86 -12.96
N TRP A 91 -6.89 8.26 -12.18
CA TRP A 91 -5.97 7.23 -12.68
C TRP A 91 -6.63 5.86 -12.79
N SER A 92 -6.28 5.10 -13.82
CA SER A 92 -6.73 3.71 -13.96
C SER A 92 -6.03 2.80 -12.94
N PHE A 93 -6.57 1.60 -12.70
CA PHE A 93 -5.87 0.59 -11.89
C PHE A 93 -4.50 0.22 -12.45
N ALA A 94 -4.32 0.27 -13.78
CA ALA A 94 -3.04 0.05 -14.43
C ALA A 94 -2.04 1.16 -14.08
N ASP A 95 -2.47 2.43 -14.06
CA ASP A 95 -1.64 3.57 -13.65
C ASP A 95 -1.24 3.47 -12.17
N VAL A 96 -2.21 3.21 -11.30
CA VAL A 96 -2.00 3.12 -9.84
C VAL A 96 -0.98 2.03 -9.49
N SER A 97 -1.04 0.89 -10.15
CA SER A 97 -0.15 -0.25 -9.91
C SER A 97 1.11 -0.28 -10.79
N TYR A 98 1.26 0.67 -11.74
CA TYR A 98 2.42 0.76 -12.63
C TYR A 98 3.76 0.73 -11.89
N PRO A 99 3.96 1.52 -10.83
CA PRO A 99 5.26 1.57 -10.14
C PRO A 99 5.66 0.23 -9.54
N VAL A 100 4.72 -0.62 -9.12
CA VAL A 100 5.05 -1.93 -8.54
C VAL A 100 5.83 -2.81 -9.53
N ARG A 101 5.42 -2.84 -10.80
CA ARG A 101 6.11 -3.59 -11.85
C ARG A 101 7.48 -3.00 -12.19
N VAL A 102 7.57 -1.67 -12.26
CA VAL A 102 8.85 -0.97 -12.48
C VAL A 102 9.84 -1.31 -11.39
N LEU A 103 9.43 -1.23 -10.12
CA LEU A 103 10.30 -1.48 -8.98
C LEU A 103 10.63 -2.97 -8.82
N ARG A 104 9.74 -3.87 -9.25
CA ARG A 104 10.06 -5.31 -9.38
C ARG A 104 11.20 -5.55 -10.37
N LEU A 105 11.25 -4.83 -11.51
CA LEU A 105 12.34 -4.92 -12.47
C LEU A 105 13.68 -4.36 -11.92
N LEU A 106 13.64 -3.50 -10.91
CA LEU A 106 14.84 -3.01 -10.21
C LEU A 106 15.35 -3.98 -9.15
N GLY A 107 14.58 -4.98 -8.77
CA GLY A 107 15.00 -6.01 -7.82
C GLY A 107 14.12 -6.17 -6.58
N ALA A 108 13.11 -5.31 -6.35
CA ALA A 108 12.24 -5.45 -5.21
C ALA A 108 11.49 -6.80 -5.23
N GLU A 109 11.67 -7.60 -4.20
CA GLU A 109 11.05 -8.93 -4.04
C GLU A 109 9.95 -8.96 -2.99
N THR A 110 9.94 -7.96 -2.11
CA THR A 110 8.92 -7.82 -1.06
C THR A 110 8.23 -6.47 -1.18
N LEU A 111 6.90 -6.46 -1.08
CA LEU A 111 6.08 -5.26 -0.91
C LEU A 111 5.62 -5.18 0.55
N ILE A 112 5.92 -4.07 1.22
CA ILE A 112 5.23 -3.66 2.43
C ILE A 112 4.32 -2.48 2.06
N VAL A 113 3.02 -2.67 2.17
CA VAL A 113 2.03 -1.66 1.80
C VAL A 113 1.25 -1.21 3.02
N THR A 114 1.11 0.10 3.20
CA THR A 114 0.40 0.69 4.33
C THR A 114 -0.71 1.63 3.85
N ASN A 115 -1.75 1.78 4.63
CA ASN A 115 -2.84 2.71 4.36
C ASN A 115 -3.46 3.24 5.66
N ALA A 116 -4.24 4.32 5.53
CA ALA A 116 -5.23 4.76 6.49
C ALA A 116 -6.61 4.32 5.99
N ALA A 117 -7.50 3.87 6.88
CA ALA A 117 -8.82 3.37 6.53
C ALA A 117 -9.84 3.53 7.65
N GLY A 118 -11.12 3.46 7.30
CA GLY A 118 -12.22 3.42 8.23
C GLY A 118 -12.48 1.98 8.74
N ALA A 119 -12.52 1.78 10.05
CA ALA A 119 -12.87 0.49 10.63
C ALA A 119 -14.39 0.25 10.53
N VAL A 120 -14.77 -0.91 9.95
CA VAL A 120 -16.17 -1.37 9.90
C VAL A 120 -16.47 -2.45 10.93
N ASN A 121 -15.42 -3.11 11.44
CA ASN A 121 -15.53 -4.05 12.54
C ASN A 121 -15.76 -3.30 13.85
N THR A 122 -16.86 -3.60 14.54
CA THR A 122 -17.27 -2.94 15.81
C THR A 122 -16.38 -3.29 17.00
N GLY A 123 -15.53 -4.30 16.87
CA GLY A 123 -14.51 -4.67 17.87
C GLY A 123 -13.19 -3.88 17.73
N PHE A 124 -13.10 -3.02 16.71
CA PHE A 124 -11.95 -2.16 16.49
C PHE A 124 -12.22 -0.75 17.02
N SER A 125 -11.15 0.03 17.12
CA SER A 125 -11.19 1.43 17.56
C SER A 125 -10.32 2.30 16.66
N ALA A 126 -10.62 3.59 16.61
CA ALA A 126 -9.70 4.56 15.99
C ALA A 126 -8.32 4.48 16.67
N GLY A 127 -7.29 4.45 15.85
CA GLY A 127 -5.91 4.24 16.28
C GLY A 127 -5.46 2.77 16.29
N ASP A 128 -6.33 1.78 16.10
CA ASP A 128 -5.91 0.37 15.97
C ASP A 128 -5.09 0.18 14.67
N ILE A 129 -4.06 -0.65 14.78
CA ILE A 129 -3.29 -1.12 13.63
C ILE A 129 -3.79 -2.52 13.25
N MET A 130 -4.20 -2.69 11.99
CA MET A 130 -4.68 -3.97 11.47
C MET A 130 -3.67 -4.55 10.48
N LEU A 131 -3.23 -5.77 10.74
CA LEU A 131 -2.54 -6.62 9.77
C LEU A 131 -3.56 -7.13 8.75
N ILE A 132 -3.35 -6.82 7.48
CA ILE A 132 -4.24 -7.28 6.41
C ILE A 132 -3.97 -8.76 6.15
N THR A 133 -4.99 -9.59 6.32
CA THR A 133 -4.91 -11.03 6.05
C THR A 133 -5.46 -11.40 4.69
N ASP A 134 -6.42 -10.63 4.18
CA ASP A 134 -7.03 -10.77 2.87
C ASP A 134 -7.70 -9.45 2.43
N HIS A 135 -8.23 -9.41 1.22
CA HIS A 135 -8.97 -8.26 0.73
C HIS A 135 -10.22 -8.62 -0.08
N ILE A 136 -11.18 -7.72 -0.09
CA ILE A 136 -12.37 -7.77 -0.94
C ILE A 136 -12.28 -6.65 -1.97
N LYS A 137 -12.38 -7.02 -3.27
CA LYS A 137 -12.43 -6.08 -4.38
C LYS A 137 -13.64 -6.38 -5.27
N LEU A 138 -14.73 -5.65 -5.07
CA LEU A 138 -15.94 -5.76 -5.89
C LEU A 138 -16.05 -4.64 -6.93
N PHE A 139 -15.46 -3.48 -6.66
CA PHE A 139 -15.55 -2.29 -7.51
C PHE A 139 -14.35 -2.15 -8.43
N GLY A 140 -14.61 -1.58 -9.61
CA GLY A 140 -13.60 -1.34 -10.63
C GLY A 140 -13.11 -2.62 -11.33
N VAL A 141 -12.40 -2.44 -12.43
CA VAL A 141 -11.77 -3.54 -13.17
C VAL A 141 -10.48 -4.01 -12.48
N SER A 142 -10.08 -5.26 -12.72
CA SER A 142 -8.78 -5.74 -12.21
C SER A 142 -7.61 -4.97 -12.84
N PRO A 143 -6.52 -4.68 -12.12
CA PRO A 143 -5.29 -4.15 -12.69
C PRO A 143 -4.64 -5.10 -13.72
N LEU A 144 -5.09 -6.37 -13.74
CA LEU A 144 -4.65 -7.39 -14.68
C LEU A 144 -5.57 -7.52 -15.91
N CYS A 145 -6.62 -6.68 -16.03
CA CYS A 145 -7.49 -6.66 -17.23
C CYS A 145 -6.69 -6.25 -18.47
N GLY A 146 -7.00 -6.94 -19.58
CA GLY A 146 -6.40 -6.69 -20.88
C GLY A 146 -5.37 -7.73 -21.29
N ALA A 147 -4.40 -7.38 -22.15
CA ALA A 147 -3.35 -8.29 -22.55
C ALA A 147 -2.43 -8.64 -21.40
N ASN A 148 -2.12 -9.92 -21.20
CA ASN A 148 -1.19 -10.33 -20.17
C ASN A 148 0.25 -9.96 -20.57
N VAL A 149 0.99 -9.37 -19.64
CA VAL A 149 2.43 -9.16 -19.75
C VAL A 149 3.10 -10.38 -19.11
N ALA A 150 3.36 -11.41 -19.93
CA ALA A 150 3.77 -12.75 -19.48
C ALA A 150 5.10 -12.75 -18.71
N GLU A 151 5.94 -11.77 -18.95
CA GLU A 151 7.22 -11.57 -18.26
C GLU A 151 7.06 -11.29 -16.75
N PHE A 152 5.88 -10.81 -16.34
CA PHE A 152 5.58 -10.59 -14.93
C PHE A 152 4.87 -11.76 -14.26
N GLY A 153 4.12 -12.55 -15.02
CA GLY A 153 3.40 -13.68 -14.43
C GLY A 153 2.33 -14.28 -15.35
N PRO A 154 1.62 -15.31 -14.85
CA PRO A 154 0.61 -16.02 -15.62
C PRO A 154 -0.64 -15.17 -15.86
N ARG A 155 -1.41 -15.51 -16.89
CA ARG A 155 -2.69 -14.86 -17.20
C ARG A 155 -3.71 -14.95 -16.05
N PHE A 156 -3.70 -16.06 -15.32
CA PHE A 156 -4.61 -16.33 -14.20
C PHE A 156 -3.78 -16.68 -12.96
N PRO A 157 -3.30 -15.68 -12.21
CA PRO A 157 -2.54 -15.90 -10.99
C PRO A 157 -3.44 -16.41 -9.85
N ASP A 158 -2.88 -17.28 -9.02
CA ASP A 158 -3.52 -17.65 -7.75
C ASP A 158 -3.45 -16.49 -6.76
N MET A 159 -4.59 -16.12 -6.17
CA MET A 159 -4.74 -15.06 -5.17
C MET A 159 -5.09 -15.61 -3.78
N SER A 160 -4.97 -16.93 -3.56
CA SER A 160 -5.33 -17.55 -2.26
C SER A 160 -4.47 -17.05 -1.10
N GLN A 161 -3.28 -16.55 -1.36
CA GLN A 161 -2.33 -16.09 -0.34
C GLN A 161 -1.60 -14.81 -0.79
N VAL A 162 -2.35 -13.80 -1.21
CA VAL A 162 -1.77 -12.50 -1.61
C VAL A 162 -0.91 -11.93 -0.49
N TYR A 163 -1.44 -11.89 0.73
CA TYR A 163 -0.69 -11.46 1.90
C TYR A 163 0.07 -12.64 2.48
N THR A 164 1.38 -12.64 2.30
CA THR A 164 2.27 -13.79 2.52
C THR A 164 2.23 -14.28 3.98
N PRO A 165 1.85 -15.54 4.25
CA PRO A 165 1.71 -16.06 5.62
C PRO A 165 2.97 -15.91 6.48
N ALA A 166 4.15 -16.16 5.91
CA ALA A 166 5.42 -16.01 6.63
C ALA A 166 5.67 -14.55 7.07
N LEU A 167 5.30 -13.57 6.22
CA LEU A 167 5.45 -12.15 6.57
C LEU A 167 4.41 -11.70 7.60
N ARG A 168 3.21 -12.28 7.57
CA ARG A 168 2.21 -12.03 8.64
C ARG A 168 2.71 -12.53 9.99
N GLU A 169 3.41 -13.65 10.01
CA GLU A 169 4.03 -14.16 11.25
C GLU A 169 5.16 -13.26 11.75
N VAL A 170 5.98 -12.70 10.86
CA VAL A 170 6.96 -11.66 11.21
C VAL A 170 6.27 -10.45 11.86
N ALA A 171 5.14 -10.01 11.29
CA ALA A 171 4.40 -8.87 11.82
C ALA A 171 3.82 -9.14 13.23
N ARG A 172 3.30 -10.34 13.49
CA ARG A 172 2.80 -10.73 14.83
C ARG A 172 3.91 -10.67 15.87
N LYS A 173 5.05 -11.28 15.55
CA LYS A 173 6.22 -11.28 16.46
C LYS A 173 6.79 -9.87 16.70
N ALA A 174 6.81 -9.05 15.65
CA ALA A 174 7.24 -7.66 15.77
C ALA A 174 6.29 -6.85 16.67
N ALA A 175 4.99 -7.04 16.52
CA ALA A 175 3.97 -6.38 17.35
C ALA A 175 4.07 -6.83 18.82
N GLU A 176 4.20 -8.13 19.06
CA GLU A 176 4.41 -8.69 20.40
C GLU A 176 5.67 -8.11 21.07
N LYS A 177 6.80 -8.09 20.37
CA LYS A 177 8.07 -7.54 20.85
C LYS A 177 7.99 -6.06 21.23
N LEU A 178 7.14 -5.31 20.53
CA LEU A 178 6.95 -3.86 20.73
C LEU A 178 5.79 -3.54 21.66
N ASP A 179 5.09 -4.55 22.18
CA ASP A 179 3.86 -4.39 22.97
C ASP A 179 2.80 -3.55 22.24
N ILE A 180 2.66 -3.79 20.92
CA ILE A 180 1.69 -3.12 20.07
C ILE A 180 0.48 -4.04 19.90
N PRO A 181 -0.72 -3.64 20.35
CA PRO A 181 -1.95 -4.36 20.01
C PRO A 181 -2.14 -4.41 18.50
N LEU A 182 -2.11 -5.61 17.92
CA LEU A 182 -2.27 -5.84 16.49
C LEU A 182 -3.60 -6.51 16.22
N ARG A 183 -4.48 -5.84 15.46
CA ARG A 183 -5.68 -6.45 14.91
C ARG A 183 -5.33 -7.24 13.66
N GLU A 184 -6.18 -8.17 13.27
CA GLU A 184 -6.08 -8.86 11.98
C GLU A 184 -7.44 -8.78 11.28
N GLY A 185 -7.44 -8.62 9.96
CA GLY A 185 -8.70 -8.48 9.26
C GLY A 185 -8.60 -8.39 7.76
N VAL A 186 -9.76 -8.26 7.15
CA VAL A 186 -9.99 -8.17 5.71
C VAL A 186 -10.20 -6.70 5.33
N TYR A 187 -9.41 -6.23 4.39
CA TYR A 187 -9.53 -4.87 3.84
C TYR A 187 -10.44 -4.88 2.61
N MET A 188 -11.47 -4.02 2.58
CA MET A 188 -12.33 -3.88 1.41
C MET A 188 -12.06 -2.58 0.67
N TYR A 189 -11.83 -2.70 -0.65
CA TYR A 189 -11.57 -1.58 -1.53
C TYR A 189 -12.85 -0.89 -1.97
N PHE A 190 -12.87 0.45 -1.85
CA PHE A 190 -13.85 1.36 -2.43
C PHE A 190 -13.15 2.39 -3.33
N PRO A 191 -13.79 2.85 -4.42
CA PRO A 191 -13.15 3.77 -5.37
C PRO A 191 -12.99 5.20 -4.84
N GLY A 192 -13.82 5.66 -3.92
CA GLY A 192 -13.87 7.07 -3.49
C GLY A 192 -14.32 8.01 -4.62
N PRO A 193 -14.09 9.34 -4.51
CA PRO A 193 -13.42 10.07 -3.41
C PRO A 193 -14.30 10.28 -2.16
N GLN A 194 -15.63 10.08 -2.27
CA GLN A 194 -16.53 10.17 -1.12
C GLN A 194 -16.27 9.00 -0.15
N TYR A 195 -16.43 9.26 1.13
CA TYR A 195 -16.54 8.21 2.12
C TYR A 195 -17.80 7.37 1.86
N GLU A 196 -17.77 6.14 2.35
CA GLU A 196 -18.88 5.20 2.21
C GLU A 196 -20.12 5.70 2.99
N THR A 197 -21.29 5.44 2.45
CA THR A 197 -22.54 5.64 3.19
C THR A 197 -22.69 4.60 4.31
N PRO A 198 -23.49 4.87 5.36
CA PRO A 198 -23.78 3.87 6.40
C PRO A 198 -24.33 2.53 5.84
N ALA A 199 -25.04 2.55 4.70
CA ALA A 199 -25.53 1.34 4.05
C ALA A 199 -24.40 0.54 3.40
N GLU A 200 -23.45 1.21 2.73
CA GLU A 200 -22.26 0.59 2.16
C GLU A 200 -21.35 0.00 3.26
N VAL A 201 -21.17 0.71 4.38
CA VAL A 201 -20.43 0.23 5.55
C VAL A 201 -21.06 -1.04 6.14
N ARG A 202 -22.39 -1.05 6.31
CA ARG A 202 -23.11 -2.28 6.77
C ARG A 202 -22.93 -3.43 5.76
N THR A 203 -23.01 -3.13 4.47
CA THR A 203 -22.80 -4.12 3.40
C THR A 203 -21.39 -4.69 3.44
N ALA A 204 -20.36 -3.84 3.57
CA ALA A 204 -18.98 -4.27 3.71
C ALA A 204 -18.78 -5.22 4.89
N ARG A 205 -19.37 -4.90 6.04
CA ARG A 205 -19.32 -5.77 7.23
C ARG A 205 -20.02 -7.12 7.00
N ILE A 206 -21.19 -7.14 6.36
CA ILE A 206 -21.91 -8.38 6.02
C ILE A 206 -21.07 -9.27 5.09
N LEU A 207 -20.31 -8.66 4.18
CA LEU A 207 -19.41 -9.36 3.26
C LEU A 207 -18.10 -9.83 3.93
N GLY A 208 -17.88 -9.50 5.20
CA GLY A 208 -16.73 -9.94 5.97
C GLY A 208 -15.54 -8.97 5.97
N ALA A 209 -15.74 -7.71 5.61
CA ALA A 209 -14.71 -6.70 5.75
C ALA A 209 -14.57 -6.20 7.18
N ASP A 210 -13.33 -5.88 7.58
CA ASP A 210 -12.98 -5.29 8.87
C ASP A 210 -12.62 -3.81 8.75
N ALA A 211 -12.07 -3.41 7.60
CA ALA A 211 -11.76 -2.01 7.26
C ALA A 211 -12.08 -1.70 5.80
N VAL A 212 -12.38 -0.43 5.50
CA VAL A 212 -12.67 0.06 4.15
C VAL A 212 -11.77 1.23 3.80
N GLY A 213 -11.34 1.30 2.54
CA GLY A 213 -10.51 2.40 2.05
C GLY A 213 -10.27 2.35 0.54
N MET A 214 -9.51 3.31 0.02
CA MET A 214 -9.49 3.66 -1.41
C MET A 214 -8.15 3.35 -2.10
N SER A 215 -7.35 2.41 -1.57
CA SER A 215 -5.99 2.12 -2.06
C SER A 215 -5.61 0.64 -1.90
N THR A 216 -4.32 0.33 -1.98
CA THR A 216 -3.68 -0.93 -1.51
C THR A 216 -3.96 -2.16 -2.38
N VAL A 217 -5.22 -2.41 -2.73
CA VAL A 217 -5.61 -3.65 -3.41
C VAL A 217 -5.05 -3.76 -4.83
N PRO A 218 -5.06 -2.70 -5.66
CA PRO A 218 -4.42 -2.76 -6.98
C PRO A 218 -2.94 -3.09 -6.91
N GLU A 219 -2.21 -2.48 -5.97
CA GLU A 219 -0.77 -2.70 -5.77
C GLU A 219 -0.50 -4.12 -5.27
N ALA A 220 -1.30 -4.62 -4.31
CA ALA A 220 -1.16 -5.97 -3.77
C ALA A 220 -1.43 -7.05 -4.83
N ILE A 221 -2.46 -6.87 -5.68
CA ILE A 221 -2.77 -7.79 -6.78
C ILE A 221 -1.60 -7.85 -7.77
N VAL A 222 -1.05 -6.69 -8.17
CA VAL A 222 0.05 -6.65 -9.13
C VAL A 222 1.34 -7.18 -8.53
N ALA A 223 1.61 -6.91 -7.26
CA ALA A 223 2.77 -7.47 -6.55
C ALA A 223 2.71 -9.01 -6.51
N ALA A 224 1.56 -9.57 -6.13
CA ALA A 224 1.36 -11.02 -6.14
C ALA A 224 1.50 -11.62 -7.55
N HIS A 225 0.92 -10.96 -8.58
CA HIS A 225 1.08 -11.37 -9.97
C HIS A 225 2.55 -11.39 -10.42
N CYS A 226 3.37 -10.45 -9.93
CA CYS A 226 4.80 -10.38 -10.22
C CYS A 226 5.67 -11.29 -9.34
N GLY A 227 5.06 -12.16 -8.53
CA GLY A 227 5.75 -13.08 -7.62
C GLY A 227 6.43 -12.40 -6.42
N MET A 228 6.02 -11.18 -6.06
CA MET A 228 6.49 -10.52 -4.85
C MET A 228 5.79 -11.08 -3.61
N LYS A 229 6.51 -11.13 -2.49
CA LYS A 229 5.90 -11.33 -1.17
C LYS A 229 5.20 -10.03 -0.74
N VAL A 230 4.03 -10.14 -0.12
CA VAL A 230 3.24 -8.96 0.28
C VAL A 230 2.94 -8.98 1.77
N LEU A 231 3.19 -7.87 2.45
CA LEU A 231 2.78 -7.57 3.81
C LEU A 231 1.96 -6.28 3.78
N GLY A 232 0.75 -6.32 4.32
CA GLY A 232 -0.17 -5.18 4.32
C GLY A 232 -0.56 -4.76 5.73
N PHE A 233 -0.59 -3.45 5.96
CA PHE A 233 -1.09 -2.88 7.21
C PHE A 233 -2.08 -1.75 6.94
N THR A 234 -3.09 -1.68 7.79
CA THR A 234 -4.05 -0.59 7.87
C THR A 234 -3.93 0.11 9.21
N LEU A 235 -3.83 1.44 9.20
CA LEU A 235 -4.15 2.23 10.36
C LEU A 235 -5.65 2.57 10.33
N CYS A 236 -6.40 2.10 11.30
CA CYS A 236 -7.80 2.48 11.48
C CYS A 236 -7.85 3.91 12.03
N THR A 237 -7.92 4.90 11.16
CA THR A 237 -7.90 6.31 11.58
C THR A 237 -9.22 6.78 12.18
N ASN A 238 -10.30 6.11 11.82
CA ASN A 238 -11.65 6.41 12.29
C ASN A 238 -12.52 5.15 12.25
N MET A 239 -13.65 5.18 12.93
CA MET A 239 -14.71 4.23 12.66
C MET A 239 -15.47 4.69 11.40
N ALA A 240 -15.76 3.76 10.48
CA ALA A 240 -16.44 4.08 9.23
C ALA A 240 -17.86 4.62 9.47
N ALA A 241 -18.44 5.29 8.47
CA ALA A 241 -19.73 5.97 8.59
C ALA A 241 -20.85 5.08 9.15
N GLY A 242 -21.57 5.58 10.14
CA GLY A 242 -22.69 4.87 10.78
C GLY A 242 -22.27 3.67 11.64
N VAL A 243 -20.99 3.50 11.97
CA VAL A 243 -20.53 2.59 13.03
C VAL A 243 -20.73 3.25 14.39
N LEU A 244 -20.38 4.52 14.49
CA LEU A 244 -20.71 5.37 15.65
C LEU A 244 -21.85 6.33 15.27
N ASP A 245 -22.58 6.80 16.27
CA ASP A 245 -23.67 7.76 16.09
C ASP A 245 -23.14 9.20 16.05
N GLN A 246 -22.18 9.43 15.12
CA GLN A 246 -21.60 10.75 14.87
C GLN A 246 -21.15 10.85 13.40
N PRO A 247 -21.15 12.05 12.81
CA PRO A 247 -20.59 12.25 11.47
C PRO A 247 -19.07 11.99 11.44
N LEU A 248 -18.55 11.66 10.28
CA LEU A 248 -17.10 11.57 10.07
C LEU A 248 -16.50 12.98 10.08
N ASP A 249 -15.38 13.13 10.78
CA ASP A 249 -14.59 14.35 10.82
C ASP A 249 -13.18 14.08 10.25
N GLY A 250 -12.81 14.83 9.22
CA GLY A 250 -11.49 14.72 8.60
C GLY A 250 -10.35 15.10 9.54
N ASP A 251 -10.57 16.04 10.46
CA ASP A 251 -9.57 16.47 11.44
C ASP A 251 -9.30 15.37 12.48
N GLU A 252 -10.32 14.63 12.90
CA GLU A 252 -10.17 13.44 13.75
C GLU A 252 -9.35 12.35 13.06
N VAL A 253 -9.56 12.14 11.76
CA VAL A 253 -8.78 11.19 10.94
C VAL A 253 -7.30 11.55 10.95
N ILE A 254 -6.98 12.83 10.72
CA ILE A 254 -5.60 13.33 10.74
C ILE A 254 -5.00 13.19 12.14
N ALA A 255 -5.71 13.59 13.18
CA ALA A 255 -5.25 13.52 14.57
C ALA A 255 -4.96 12.08 15.00
N ALA A 256 -5.82 11.13 14.65
CA ALA A 256 -5.60 9.71 14.91
C ALA A 256 -4.37 9.17 14.18
N GLY A 257 -4.15 9.60 12.92
CA GLY A 257 -2.97 9.29 12.14
C GLY A 257 -1.68 9.76 12.80
N VAL A 258 -1.65 11.02 13.25
CA VAL A 258 -0.49 11.61 13.94
C VAL A 258 -0.21 10.88 15.26
N ALA A 259 -1.23 10.59 16.07
CA ALA A 259 -1.07 9.93 17.36
C ALA A 259 -0.56 8.48 17.24
N ALA A 260 -1.02 7.74 16.24
CA ALA A 260 -0.61 6.35 16.01
C ALA A 260 0.69 6.23 15.21
N GLY A 261 1.11 7.28 14.50
CA GLY A 261 2.25 7.30 13.58
C GLY A 261 3.54 6.71 14.17
N PRO A 262 4.01 7.13 15.36
CA PRO A 262 5.26 6.63 15.93
C PRO A 262 5.25 5.12 16.16
N ARG A 263 4.20 4.55 16.76
CA ARG A 263 4.11 3.10 17.01
C ARG A 263 3.93 2.31 15.71
N PHE A 264 3.19 2.87 14.73
CA PHE A 264 3.03 2.23 13.43
C PHE A 264 4.37 2.21 12.65
N THR A 265 5.10 3.32 12.66
CA THR A 265 6.46 3.41 12.11
C THR A 265 7.40 2.39 12.75
N ALA A 266 7.37 2.27 14.08
CA ALA A 266 8.19 1.29 14.82
C ALA A 266 7.87 -0.15 14.39
N LEU A 267 6.58 -0.49 14.22
CA LEU A 267 6.14 -1.81 13.74
C LEU A 267 6.65 -2.09 12.33
N VAL A 268 6.46 -1.15 11.40
CA VAL A 268 6.92 -1.31 10.01
C VAL A 268 8.44 -1.49 9.94
N LYS A 269 9.20 -0.70 10.70
CA LYS A 269 10.68 -0.83 10.78
C LYS A 269 11.11 -2.17 11.37
N SER A 270 10.42 -2.64 12.42
CA SER A 270 10.71 -3.94 13.02
C SER A 270 10.43 -5.09 12.03
N CYS A 271 9.33 -5.02 11.29
CA CYS A 271 9.05 -5.99 10.23
C CYS A 271 10.08 -5.93 9.11
N LEU A 272 10.46 -4.72 8.68
CA LEU A 272 11.43 -4.51 7.61
C LEU A 272 12.79 -5.14 7.92
N ALA A 273 13.22 -5.11 9.17
CA ALA A 273 14.49 -5.70 9.59
C ALA A 273 14.54 -7.23 9.42
N GLU A 274 13.38 -7.89 9.40
CA GLU A 274 13.25 -9.35 9.40
C GLU A 274 12.86 -9.94 8.00
N VAL A 275 12.60 -9.10 6.98
CA VAL A 275 12.14 -9.53 5.64
C VAL A 275 13.25 -9.62 4.61
#